data_097342b31f2b144fe50c3ed44e0f5c12
#
_entry.id   097342b31f2b144fe50c3ed44e0f5c12
#
_cell.length_a   1.000
_cell.length_b   1.000
_cell.length_c   1.000
_cell.angle_alpha   90.00
_cell.angle_beta   90.00
_cell.angle_gamma   90.00
#
_symmetry.space_group_name_H-M   'P 1'
#
loop_
_entity.id
_entity.type
_entity.pdbx_description
1 polymer ?
#
loop_
_entity_poly.entity_id
_entity_poly.type
_entity_poly.pdbx_seq_one_letter_code
_entity_poly.pdbx_strand_id
1 'polypeptide(L)'
;MPSLLFAELFNLDGVDFYYRIPQKYNSQSRIMILFGGRNWSGDQTLKRYNFNNLADKQSVILLSPSFKGHNYWEPQSWSGKVLQKAILQLEKKFNLKPQKVYLYGYSAGGQCVALFYQWMPQKVVACGIHACGVYPETIDFSQAPFLITCGTEDKERFQISRDFIYRYREHGGLLLWKYYPDNEHELSKDALELAKVLFDDLLSGKKLIDRGEDDTWKIKKQIDTEFCNPLYSEKMRELWQK
;
A
#
# COMPACT_ATOMS: atom_id res chain seq x y z
N MET A 1 -23.86 -18.39 -8.74
CA MET A 1 -23.04 -17.41 -9.50
C MET A 1 -22.45 -16.45 -8.48
N PRO A 2 -21.12 -16.22 -8.44
CA PRO A 2 -20.59 -15.17 -7.60
C PRO A 2 -21.10 -13.85 -8.16
N SER A 3 -21.92 -13.12 -7.38
CA SER A 3 -22.31 -11.76 -7.72
C SER A 3 -21.04 -10.94 -7.88
N LEU A 4 -20.81 -10.38 -9.06
CA LEU A 4 -19.92 -9.25 -9.25
C LEU A 4 -20.47 -8.14 -8.33
N LEU A 5 -20.01 -8.11 -7.09
CA LEU A 5 -20.32 -7.02 -6.17
C LEU A 5 -19.68 -5.78 -6.76
N PHE A 6 -20.51 -4.97 -7.40
CA PHE A 6 -20.12 -3.66 -7.91
C PHE A 6 -19.59 -2.81 -6.75
N ALA A 7 -18.60 -1.99 -7.05
CA ALA A 7 -18.16 -0.98 -6.09
C ALA A 7 -19.34 -0.04 -5.81
N GLU A 8 -19.64 0.17 -4.53
CA GLU A 8 -20.58 1.18 -4.09
C GLU A 8 -19.90 2.55 -4.04
N LEU A 9 -20.68 3.61 -4.04
CA LEU A 9 -20.22 5.00 -4.08
C LEU A 9 -20.89 5.83 -2.99
N PHE A 10 -20.13 6.72 -2.38
CA PHE A 10 -20.65 7.89 -1.67
C PHE A 10 -19.78 9.13 -1.93
N ASN A 11 -20.33 10.32 -1.78
CA ASN A 11 -19.60 11.56 -1.91
C ASN A 11 -19.44 12.25 -0.55
N LEU A 12 -18.25 12.75 -0.26
CA LEU A 12 -17.95 13.58 0.90
C LEU A 12 -17.11 14.78 0.48
N ASP A 13 -17.60 15.97 0.81
CA ASP A 13 -16.90 17.22 0.56
C ASP A 13 -16.44 17.37 -0.92
N GLY A 14 -17.24 16.87 -1.87
CA GLY A 14 -16.96 16.89 -3.30
C GLY A 14 -16.03 15.77 -3.81
N VAL A 15 -15.64 14.85 -2.96
CA VAL A 15 -14.84 13.67 -3.32
C VAL A 15 -15.69 12.42 -3.39
N ASP A 16 -15.64 11.73 -4.51
CA ASP A 16 -16.25 10.41 -4.67
C ASP A 16 -15.36 9.33 -4.06
N PHE A 17 -15.95 8.55 -3.17
CA PHE A 17 -15.33 7.40 -2.54
C PHE A 17 -16.02 6.12 -3.04
N TYR A 18 -15.26 5.30 -3.75
CA TYR A 18 -15.69 3.97 -4.15
C TYR A 18 -15.22 2.95 -3.13
N TYR A 19 -16.09 2.01 -2.77
CA TYR A 19 -15.75 0.97 -1.82
C TYR A 19 -16.37 -0.36 -2.22
N ARG A 20 -15.73 -1.44 -1.80
CA ARG A 20 -16.21 -2.81 -1.97
C ARG A 20 -16.24 -3.52 -0.64
N ILE A 21 -17.39 -4.14 -0.37
CA ILE A 21 -17.60 -4.96 0.82
C ILE A 21 -17.20 -6.41 0.49
N PRO A 22 -16.45 -7.12 1.35
CA PRO A 22 -16.19 -8.53 1.17
C PRO A 22 -17.47 -9.36 1.32
N GLN A 23 -17.47 -10.58 0.78
CA GLN A 23 -18.63 -11.48 0.86
C GLN A 23 -19.07 -11.77 2.30
N LYS A 24 -18.12 -11.78 3.22
CA LYS A 24 -18.38 -11.92 4.66
C LYS A 24 -17.61 -10.83 5.40
N TYR A 25 -18.29 -10.11 6.27
CA TYR A 25 -17.69 -9.12 7.15
C TYR A 25 -18.34 -9.16 8.55
N ASN A 26 -17.66 -8.60 9.52
CA ASN A 26 -18.13 -8.43 10.89
C ASN A 26 -17.53 -7.16 11.52
N SER A 27 -17.81 -6.90 12.76
CA SER A 27 -17.30 -5.72 13.46
C SER A 27 -15.77 -5.64 13.58
N GLN A 28 -15.02 -6.72 13.30
CA GLN A 28 -13.55 -6.75 13.29
C GLN A 28 -12.97 -6.60 11.88
N SER A 29 -13.81 -6.51 10.85
CA SER A 29 -13.37 -6.33 9.47
C SER A 29 -12.59 -5.03 9.34
N ARG A 30 -11.47 -5.08 8.60
CA ARG A 30 -10.53 -3.97 8.46
C ARG A 30 -10.79 -3.20 7.18
N ILE A 31 -10.25 -2.00 7.09
CA ILE A 31 -10.31 -1.17 5.88
C ILE A 31 -8.93 -1.14 5.24
N MET A 32 -8.89 -1.37 3.93
CA MET A 32 -7.72 -1.15 3.09
C MET A 32 -8.01 0.00 2.12
N ILE A 33 -7.16 1.01 2.15
CA ILE A 33 -7.27 2.20 1.31
C ILE A 33 -6.37 2.04 0.10
N LEU A 34 -6.96 2.17 -1.08
CA LEU A 34 -6.31 2.01 -2.36
C LEU A 34 -6.27 3.36 -3.08
N PHE A 35 -5.07 3.95 -3.18
CA PHE A 35 -4.87 5.22 -3.87
C PHE A 35 -4.46 4.98 -5.32
N GLY A 36 -5.23 5.51 -6.26
CA GLY A 36 -4.97 5.36 -7.69
C GLY A 36 -3.80 6.20 -8.20
N GLY A 37 -3.31 5.87 -9.39
CA GLY A 37 -2.41 6.73 -10.14
C GLY A 37 -3.04 8.10 -10.44
N ARG A 38 -2.25 9.04 -10.98
CA ARG A 38 -2.73 10.39 -11.28
C ARG A 38 -3.99 10.35 -12.14
N ASN A 39 -5.01 11.09 -11.72
CA ASN A 39 -6.32 11.21 -12.38
C ASN A 39 -7.17 9.93 -12.44
N TRP A 40 -6.82 8.86 -11.76
CA TRP A 40 -7.70 7.70 -11.67
C TRP A 40 -8.86 7.97 -10.73
N SER A 41 -10.05 7.50 -11.12
CA SER A 41 -11.17 7.42 -10.18
C SER A 41 -10.97 6.25 -9.22
N GLY A 42 -11.68 6.28 -8.08
CA GLY A 42 -11.68 5.16 -7.14
C GLY A 42 -12.19 3.86 -7.78
N ASP A 43 -13.18 3.92 -8.65
CA ASP A 43 -13.67 2.77 -9.43
C ASP A 43 -12.59 2.17 -10.33
N GLN A 44 -11.89 3.02 -11.10
CA GLN A 44 -10.76 2.57 -11.92
C GLN A 44 -9.65 1.93 -11.09
N THR A 45 -9.38 2.50 -9.90
CA THR A 45 -8.37 1.99 -8.98
C THR A 45 -8.74 0.61 -8.46
N LEU A 46 -9.98 0.43 -7.96
CA LEU A 46 -10.46 -0.87 -7.48
C LEU A 46 -10.39 -1.94 -8.58
N LYS A 47 -10.79 -1.60 -9.81
CA LYS A 47 -10.75 -2.53 -10.96
C LYS A 47 -9.32 -2.89 -11.36
N ARG A 48 -8.41 -1.91 -11.45
CA ARG A 48 -7.04 -2.13 -11.89
C ARG A 48 -6.20 -2.89 -10.88
N TYR A 49 -6.35 -2.60 -9.58
CA TYR A 49 -5.61 -3.32 -8.54
C TYR A 49 -6.17 -4.71 -8.27
N ASN A 50 -7.48 -4.88 -8.40
CA ASN A 50 -8.17 -6.16 -8.24
C ASN A 50 -7.76 -6.92 -6.96
N PHE A 51 -7.95 -6.29 -5.80
CA PHE A 51 -7.73 -6.91 -4.49
C PHE A 51 -8.93 -7.74 -4.01
N ASN A 52 -9.89 -8.06 -4.88
CA ASN A 52 -11.17 -8.67 -4.51
C ASN A 52 -11.01 -10.00 -3.77
N ASN A 53 -10.16 -10.90 -4.27
CA ASN A 53 -9.93 -12.20 -3.64
C ASN A 53 -9.30 -12.08 -2.25
N LEU A 54 -8.36 -11.14 -2.08
CA LEU A 54 -7.79 -10.83 -0.78
C LEU A 54 -8.86 -10.30 0.18
N ALA A 55 -9.68 -9.35 -0.29
CA ALA A 55 -10.74 -8.74 0.48
C ALA A 55 -11.75 -9.79 0.99
N ASP A 56 -12.19 -10.70 0.12
CA ASP A 56 -13.12 -11.77 0.48
C ASP A 56 -12.49 -12.78 1.45
N LYS A 57 -11.23 -13.17 1.21
CA LYS A 57 -10.49 -14.11 2.07
C LYS A 57 -10.26 -13.57 3.47
N GLN A 58 -9.90 -12.28 3.57
CA GLN A 58 -9.45 -11.65 4.81
C GLN A 58 -10.53 -10.75 5.48
N SER A 59 -11.75 -10.74 4.93
CA SER A 59 -12.85 -9.88 5.43
C SER A 59 -12.46 -8.39 5.49
N VAL A 60 -11.86 -7.88 4.41
CA VAL A 60 -11.37 -6.49 4.30
C VAL A 60 -12.29 -5.67 3.41
N ILE A 61 -12.72 -4.51 3.88
CA ILE A 61 -13.43 -3.51 3.07
C ILE A 61 -12.38 -2.72 2.28
N LEU A 62 -12.51 -2.70 0.96
CA LEU A 62 -11.68 -1.86 0.09
C LEU A 62 -12.29 -0.48 -0.04
N LEU A 63 -11.50 0.56 0.13
CA LEU A 63 -11.90 1.97 -0.03
C LEU A 63 -10.95 2.66 -1.00
N SER A 64 -11.49 3.39 -1.98
CA SER A 64 -10.66 4.15 -2.92
C SER A 64 -11.25 5.53 -3.19
N PRO A 65 -10.52 6.61 -2.84
CA PRO A 65 -10.91 7.97 -3.16
C PRO A 65 -10.63 8.30 -4.62
N SER A 66 -11.53 9.11 -5.23
CA SER A 66 -11.30 9.76 -6.52
C SER A 66 -10.65 11.13 -6.30
N PHE A 67 -9.46 11.15 -5.71
CA PHE A 67 -8.76 12.40 -5.45
C PHE A 67 -8.33 13.08 -6.74
N LYS A 68 -8.65 14.38 -6.86
CA LYS A 68 -8.32 15.25 -8.00
C LYS A 68 -7.92 16.64 -7.51
N GLY A 69 -7.28 17.40 -8.38
CA GLY A 69 -6.90 18.79 -8.08
C GLY A 69 -5.51 18.91 -7.47
N HIS A 70 -5.24 20.07 -6.87
CA HIS A 70 -3.94 20.38 -6.32
C HIS A 70 -3.76 19.77 -4.92
N ASN A 71 -2.57 19.27 -4.65
CA ASN A 71 -2.10 18.87 -3.33
C ASN A 71 -2.95 17.78 -2.62
N TYR A 72 -3.67 16.95 -3.38
CA TYR A 72 -4.45 15.87 -2.76
C TYR A 72 -3.57 14.79 -2.10
N TRP A 73 -2.30 14.72 -2.49
CA TRP A 73 -1.30 13.86 -1.84
C TRP A 73 -0.77 14.43 -0.51
N GLU A 74 -1.05 15.71 -0.21
CA GLU A 74 -0.73 16.38 1.04
C GLU A 74 -1.93 16.33 2.01
N PRO A 75 -1.99 15.32 2.92
CA PRO A 75 -3.18 15.11 3.74
C PRO A 75 -3.52 16.29 4.65
N GLN A 76 -2.51 17.06 5.08
CA GLN A 76 -2.69 18.25 5.91
C GLN A 76 -3.44 19.39 5.20
N SER A 77 -3.41 19.44 3.87
CA SER A 77 -4.08 20.51 3.11
C SER A 77 -5.60 20.35 3.17
N TRP A 78 -6.13 19.19 2.74
CA TRP A 78 -7.58 18.92 2.76
C TRP A 78 -7.92 17.42 2.71
N SER A 79 -7.18 16.62 1.94
CA SER A 79 -7.54 15.24 1.61
C SER A 79 -7.54 14.30 2.82
N GLY A 80 -6.68 14.55 3.79
CA GLY A 80 -6.60 13.74 5.01
C GLY A 80 -7.87 13.82 5.85
N LYS A 81 -8.41 15.03 6.04
CA LYS A 81 -9.66 15.22 6.80
C LYS A 81 -10.84 14.54 6.10
N VAL A 82 -10.91 14.64 4.76
CA VAL A 82 -11.96 14.01 3.97
C VAL A 82 -11.86 12.49 4.03
N LEU A 83 -10.63 11.94 3.92
CA LEU A 83 -10.40 10.50 4.07
C LEU A 83 -10.79 9.99 5.47
N GLN A 84 -10.45 10.72 6.52
CA GLN A 84 -10.86 10.33 7.88
C GLN A 84 -12.38 10.28 8.04
N LYS A 85 -13.11 11.26 7.49
CA LYS A 85 -14.58 11.23 7.46
C LYS A 85 -15.11 10.01 6.70
N ALA A 86 -14.47 9.65 5.57
CA ALA A 86 -14.86 8.48 4.79
C ALA A 86 -14.67 7.17 5.57
N ILE A 87 -13.56 7.02 6.29
CA ILE A 87 -13.30 5.87 7.17
C ILE A 87 -14.39 5.79 8.26
N LEU A 88 -14.63 6.89 8.97
CA LEU A 88 -15.65 6.95 10.02
C LEU A 88 -17.06 6.63 9.48
N GLN A 89 -17.37 7.07 8.26
CA GLN A 89 -18.65 6.75 7.64
C GLN A 89 -18.80 5.25 7.37
N LEU A 90 -17.74 4.56 6.89
CA LEU A 90 -17.75 3.12 6.70
C LEU A 90 -17.83 2.38 8.04
N GLU A 91 -17.05 2.80 9.03
CA GLU A 91 -17.08 2.22 10.38
C GLU A 91 -18.52 2.27 10.96
N LYS A 92 -19.17 3.43 10.85
CA LYS A 92 -20.55 3.59 11.29
C LYS A 92 -21.55 2.77 10.46
N LYS A 93 -21.44 2.81 9.12
CA LYS A 93 -22.37 2.13 8.20
C LYS A 93 -22.35 0.61 8.40
N PHE A 94 -21.18 0.02 8.65
CA PHE A 94 -20.99 -1.42 8.79
C PHE A 94 -20.78 -1.89 10.22
N ASN A 95 -20.99 -1.01 11.20
CA ASN A 95 -20.81 -1.29 12.63
C ASN A 95 -19.42 -1.89 12.92
N LEU A 96 -18.38 -1.32 12.30
CA LEU A 96 -16.99 -1.77 12.51
C LEU A 96 -16.46 -1.15 13.81
N LYS A 97 -15.61 -1.90 14.51
CA LYS A 97 -14.77 -1.33 15.57
C LYS A 97 -13.67 -0.49 14.92
N PRO A 98 -13.36 0.70 15.44
CA PRO A 98 -12.23 1.50 14.93
C PRO A 98 -10.94 0.68 14.94
N GLN A 99 -10.29 0.59 13.80
CA GLN A 99 -9.05 -0.16 13.62
C GLN A 99 -8.06 0.64 12.79
N LYS A 100 -6.80 0.18 12.84
CA LYS A 100 -5.78 0.67 11.91
C LYS A 100 -6.07 0.17 10.50
N VAL A 101 -5.67 0.96 9.50
CA VAL A 101 -5.90 0.71 8.07
C VAL A 101 -4.65 0.19 7.36
N TYR A 102 -4.84 -0.42 6.21
CA TYR A 102 -3.78 -0.78 5.26
C TYR A 102 -3.79 0.21 4.11
N LEU A 103 -2.63 0.60 3.60
CA LEU A 103 -2.50 1.55 2.50
C LEU A 103 -1.77 0.89 1.32
N TYR A 104 -2.28 1.08 0.10
CA TYR A 104 -1.59 0.70 -1.12
C TYR A 104 -1.77 1.77 -2.20
N GLY A 105 -0.72 2.02 -3.00
CA GLY A 105 -0.80 2.99 -4.09
C GLY A 105 0.30 2.85 -5.15
N TYR A 106 -0.04 3.26 -6.37
CA TYR A 106 0.83 3.32 -7.52
C TYR A 106 1.04 4.77 -7.96
N SER A 107 2.28 5.15 -8.32
CA SER A 107 2.61 6.48 -8.86
C SER A 107 2.18 7.61 -7.89
N ALA A 108 1.31 8.52 -8.31
CA ALA A 108 0.71 9.53 -7.44
C ALA A 108 -0.02 8.93 -6.22
N GLY A 109 -0.61 7.74 -6.37
CA GLY A 109 -1.17 7.00 -5.24
C GLY A 109 -0.11 6.52 -4.25
N GLY A 110 1.09 6.19 -4.74
CA GLY A 110 2.24 5.89 -3.89
C GLY A 110 2.68 7.10 -3.06
N GLN A 111 2.64 8.31 -3.63
CA GLN A 111 2.85 9.56 -2.90
C GLN A 111 1.82 9.73 -1.78
N CYS A 112 0.54 9.46 -2.10
CA CYS A 112 -0.51 9.48 -1.07
C CYS A 112 -0.18 8.49 0.05
N VAL A 113 0.20 7.24 -0.24
CA VAL A 113 0.56 6.26 0.80
C VAL A 113 1.66 6.80 1.70
N ALA A 114 2.76 7.28 1.13
CA ALA A 114 3.91 7.77 1.89
C ALA A 114 3.56 8.98 2.79
N LEU A 115 2.85 9.98 2.24
CA LEU A 115 2.51 11.21 2.96
C LEU A 115 1.35 11.01 3.95
N PHE A 116 0.37 10.16 3.63
CA PHE A 116 -0.70 9.81 4.59
C PHE A 116 -0.17 8.98 5.75
N TYR A 117 0.78 8.07 5.49
CA TYR A 117 1.47 7.38 6.59
C TYR A 117 2.19 8.36 7.51
N GLN A 118 2.98 9.29 6.98
CA GLN A 118 3.64 10.33 7.78
C GLN A 118 2.65 11.13 8.63
N TRP A 119 1.48 11.45 8.07
CA TRP A 119 0.46 12.27 8.73
C TRP A 119 -0.30 11.52 9.83
N MET A 120 -0.49 10.19 9.70
CA MET A 120 -1.25 9.39 10.65
C MET A 120 -0.60 8.01 10.95
N PRO A 121 0.68 7.96 11.34
CA PRO A 121 1.42 6.70 11.43
C PRO A 121 0.78 5.72 12.44
N GLN A 122 0.18 6.23 13.53
CA GLN A 122 -0.48 5.40 14.54
C GLN A 122 -1.73 4.69 14.02
N LYS A 123 -2.31 5.16 12.90
CA LYS A 123 -3.52 4.60 12.30
C LYS A 123 -3.25 3.63 11.16
N VAL A 124 -1.99 3.34 10.85
CA VAL A 124 -1.62 2.46 9.72
C VAL A 124 -0.98 1.18 10.22
N VAL A 125 -1.37 0.05 9.61
CA VAL A 125 -0.79 -1.28 9.90
C VAL A 125 0.37 -1.58 8.98
N ALA A 126 0.21 -1.33 7.68
CA ALA A 126 1.20 -1.62 6.65
C ALA A 126 0.98 -0.78 5.41
N CYS A 127 2.04 -0.55 4.66
CA CYS A 127 2.06 0.23 3.43
C CYS A 127 2.63 -0.57 2.26
N GLY A 128 2.00 -0.44 1.09
CA GLY A 128 2.55 -0.91 -0.18
C GLY A 128 2.60 0.24 -1.19
N ILE A 129 3.77 0.43 -1.79
CA ILE A 129 4.05 1.54 -2.72
C ILE A 129 4.67 0.98 -3.99
N HIS A 130 4.12 1.34 -5.14
CA HIS A 130 4.71 1.01 -6.44
C HIS A 130 5.01 2.27 -7.25
N ALA A 131 6.25 2.39 -7.76
CA ALA A 131 6.71 3.45 -8.68
C ALA A 131 6.40 4.87 -8.18
N CYS A 132 6.77 5.18 -6.94
CA CYS A 132 6.54 6.46 -6.29
C CYS A 132 7.67 7.45 -6.59
N GLY A 133 7.31 8.69 -6.89
CA GLY A 133 8.25 9.77 -7.18
C GLY A 133 8.45 10.78 -6.03
N VAL A 134 7.77 10.61 -4.89
CA VAL A 134 7.92 11.52 -3.73
C VAL A 134 7.76 10.74 -2.44
N TYR A 135 8.76 10.86 -1.57
CA TYR A 135 8.72 10.38 -0.20
C TYR A 135 8.98 11.53 0.77
N PRO A 136 8.43 11.50 1.98
CA PRO A 136 8.73 12.51 2.98
C PRO A 136 10.19 12.42 3.44
N GLU A 137 10.75 13.57 3.85
CA GLU A 137 12.12 13.63 4.35
C GLU A 137 12.27 12.96 5.72
N THR A 138 11.24 13.09 6.55
CA THR A 138 11.20 12.50 7.89
C THR A 138 9.97 11.62 8.04
N ILE A 139 10.14 10.38 8.49
CA ILE A 139 9.05 9.45 8.81
C ILE A 139 9.34 8.82 10.17
N ASP A 140 8.29 8.56 10.95
CA ASP A 140 8.39 7.64 12.09
C ASP A 140 8.42 6.20 11.57
N PHE A 141 9.62 5.67 11.44
CA PHE A 141 9.92 4.40 10.79
C PHE A 141 9.57 3.15 11.60
N SER A 142 9.21 3.32 12.85
CA SER A 142 9.13 2.19 13.79
C SER A 142 7.80 1.43 13.77
N GLN A 143 6.76 1.93 13.09
CA GLN A 143 5.40 1.47 13.38
C GLN A 143 4.75 0.56 12.35
N ALA A 144 5.09 0.63 11.07
CA ALA A 144 4.45 -0.18 10.04
C ALA A 144 5.45 -0.73 9.01
N PRO A 145 5.31 -2.00 8.57
CA PRO A 145 6.10 -2.52 7.47
C PRO A 145 5.72 -1.84 6.15
N PHE A 146 6.74 -1.58 5.34
CA PHE A 146 6.60 -1.06 3.98
C PHE A 146 7.01 -2.10 2.95
N LEU A 147 6.24 -2.23 1.87
CA LEU A 147 6.69 -2.80 0.62
C LEU A 147 6.87 -1.66 -0.39
N ILE A 148 8.07 -1.53 -0.93
CA ILE A 148 8.36 -0.59 -2.01
C ILE A 148 8.81 -1.38 -3.23
N THR A 149 8.21 -1.08 -4.37
CA THR A 149 8.52 -1.73 -5.64
C THR A 149 8.66 -0.69 -6.75
N CYS A 150 9.56 -0.93 -7.72
CA CYS A 150 9.75 -0.06 -8.88
C CYS A 150 10.33 -0.84 -10.06
N GLY A 151 10.10 -0.37 -11.28
CA GLY A 151 10.76 -0.86 -12.47
C GLY A 151 12.13 -0.18 -12.65
N THR A 152 13.12 -0.89 -13.20
CA THR A 152 14.49 -0.33 -13.42
C THR A 152 14.50 0.75 -14.49
N GLU A 153 13.61 0.69 -15.48
CA GLU A 153 13.53 1.68 -16.54
C GLU A 153 12.70 2.92 -16.17
N ASP A 154 11.99 2.90 -15.03
CA ASP A 154 11.46 4.11 -14.39
C ASP A 154 12.56 4.83 -13.58
N LYS A 155 13.62 5.24 -14.27
CA LYS A 155 14.91 5.63 -13.71
C LYS A 155 14.83 6.67 -12.59
N GLU A 156 14.01 7.70 -12.78
CA GLU A 156 13.85 8.76 -11.79
C GLU A 156 13.21 8.23 -10.48
N ARG A 157 12.09 7.50 -10.61
CA ARG A 157 11.40 6.95 -9.43
C ARG A 157 12.15 5.80 -8.79
N PHE A 158 12.88 5.05 -9.60
CA PHE A 158 13.79 4.01 -9.11
C PHE A 158 14.87 4.61 -8.19
N GLN A 159 15.55 5.67 -8.62
CA GLN A 159 16.56 6.34 -7.81
C GLN A 159 15.95 6.96 -6.54
N ILE A 160 14.85 7.68 -6.67
CA ILE A 160 14.14 8.29 -5.54
C ILE A 160 13.71 7.23 -4.52
N SER A 161 13.20 6.08 -4.98
CA SER A 161 12.83 4.97 -4.10
C SER A 161 14.04 4.38 -3.38
N ARG A 162 15.17 4.18 -4.07
CA ARG A 162 16.41 3.68 -3.47
C ARG A 162 16.92 4.60 -2.38
N ASP A 163 16.97 5.90 -2.64
CA ASP A 163 17.44 6.90 -1.66
C ASP A 163 16.56 6.91 -0.40
N PHE A 164 15.25 6.73 -0.58
CA PHE A 164 14.33 6.60 0.54
C PHE A 164 14.57 5.29 1.33
N ILE A 165 14.78 4.17 0.64
CA ILE A 165 15.01 2.86 1.26
C ILE A 165 16.27 2.86 2.11
N TYR A 166 17.36 3.46 1.65
CA TYR A 166 18.58 3.61 2.43
C TYR A 166 18.31 4.34 3.75
N ARG A 167 17.70 5.51 3.66
CA ARG A 167 17.37 6.32 4.85
C ARG A 167 16.46 5.58 5.81
N TYR A 168 15.46 4.86 5.27
CA TYR A 168 14.49 4.11 6.07
C TYR A 168 15.16 3.00 6.87
N ARG A 169 16.03 2.22 6.23
CA ARG A 169 16.71 1.10 6.86
C ARG A 169 17.75 1.54 7.88
N GLU A 170 18.45 2.62 7.64
CA GLU A 170 19.39 3.23 8.60
C GLU A 170 18.71 3.62 9.92
N HIS A 171 17.41 3.88 9.89
CA HIS A 171 16.60 4.17 11.09
C HIS A 171 15.86 2.95 11.66
N GLY A 172 16.22 1.74 11.23
CA GLY A 172 15.64 0.49 11.76
C GLY A 172 14.23 0.17 11.27
N GLY A 173 13.76 0.81 10.19
CA GLY A 173 12.44 0.57 9.63
C GLY A 173 12.31 -0.81 8.99
N LEU A 174 11.16 -1.46 9.17
CA LEU A 174 10.84 -2.74 8.53
C LEU A 174 10.37 -2.51 7.09
N LEU A 175 11.26 -2.73 6.12
CA LEU A 175 11.02 -2.41 4.73
C LEU A 175 11.43 -3.56 3.81
N LEU A 176 10.53 -3.89 2.86
CA LEU A 176 10.78 -4.77 1.73
C LEU A 176 11.01 -3.93 0.48
N TRP A 177 12.09 -4.21 -0.24
CA TRP A 177 12.40 -3.62 -1.53
C TRP A 177 12.50 -4.67 -2.62
N LYS A 178 11.66 -4.57 -3.64
CA LYS A 178 11.76 -5.40 -4.85
C LYS A 178 11.71 -4.51 -6.08
N TYR A 179 12.67 -4.67 -6.97
CA TYR A 179 12.62 -4.05 -8.29
C TYR A 179 12.33 -5.09 -9.37
N TYR A 180 11.84 -4.60 -10.49
CA TYR A 180 11.52 -5.41 -11.65
C TYR A 180 12.36 -4.94 -12.84
N PRO A 181 13.27 -5.81 -13.36
CA PRO A 181 14.08 -5.49 -14.53
C PRO A 181 13.20 -5.11 -15.72
N ASP A 182 13.68 -4.16 -16.52
CA ASP A 182 13.08 -3.73 -17.79
C ASP A 182 11.67 -3.13 -17.71
N ASN A 183 11.06 -3.02 -16.52
CA ASN A 183 9.77 -2.36 -16.36
C ASN A 183 9.95 -0.84 -16.36
N GLU A 184 9.12 -0.16 -17.14
CA GLU A 184 8.99 1.30 -17.17
C GLU A 184 8.03 1.81 -16.06
N HIS A 185 7.57 3.06 -16.21
CA HIS A 185 6.56 3.64 -15.31
C HIS A 185 5.17 3.06 -15.58
N GLU A 186 4.92 1.87 -15.13
CA GLU A 186 3.68 1.12 -15.33
C GLU A 186 3.17 0.45 -14.05
N LEU A 187 1.91 0.03 -14.06
CA LEU A 187 1.36 -0.80 -12.99
C LEU A 187 1.75 -2.27 -13.23
N SER A 188 2.85 -2.70 -12.64
CA SER A 188 3.36 -4.06 -12.78
C SER A 188 2.42 -5.09 -12.14
N LYS A 189 2.11 -6.17 -12.87
CA LYS A 189 1.32 -7.30 -12.36
C LYS A 189 2.05 -8.02 -11.24
N ASP A 190 3.36 -8.20 -11.37
CA ASP A 190 4.19 -8.90 -10.38
C ASP A 190 4.29 -8.08 -9.08
N ALA A 191 4.40 -6.75 -9.18
CA ALA A 191 4.35 -5.87 -8.02
C ALA A 191 3.00 -5.94 -7.30
N LEU A 192 1.90 -6.01 -8.04
CA LEU A 192 0.55 -6.19 -7.47
C LEU A 192 0.40 -7.55 -6.77
N GLU A 193 0.87 -8.64 -7.38
CA GLU A 193 0.80 -9.96 -6.78
C GLU A 193 1.66 -10.06 -5.50
N LEU A 194 2.85 -9.49 -5.51
CA LEU A 194 3.69 -9.42 -4.32
C LEU A 194 3.01 -8.62 -3.19
N ALA A 195 2.39 -7.48 -3.52
CA ALA A 195 1.64 -6.67 -2.56
C ALA A 195 0.45 -7.44 -1.97
N LYS A 196 -0.31 -8.15 -2.80
CA LYS A 196 -1.44 -8.99 -2.34
C LYS A 196 -0.98 -10.09 -1.38
N VAL A 197 0.15 -10.74 -1.69
CA VAL A 197 0.71 -11.79 -0.82
C VAL A 197 1.19 -11.21 0.50
N LEU A 198 1.89 -10.08 0.49
CA LEU A 198 2.30 -9.39 1.72
C LEU A 198 1.10 -9.05 2.61
N PHE A 199 0.08 -8.40 2.05
CA PHE A 199 -1.10 -8.04 2.83
C PHE A 199 -1.88 -9.27 3.32
N ASP A 200 -1.96 -10.34 2.53
CA ASP A 200 -2.57 -11.60 2.95
C ASP A 200 -1.83 -12.22 4.15
N ASP A 201 -0.51 -12.22 4.09
CA ASP A 201 0.35 -12.74 5.15
C ASP A 201 0.22 -11.92 6.44
N LEU A 202 0.25 -10.59 6.35
CA LEU A 202 0.09 -9.69 7.49
C LEU A 202 -1.33 -9.76 8.10
N LEU A 203 -2.36 -9.82 7.27
CA LEU A 203 -3.74 -9.96 7.70
C LEU A 203 -4.00 -11.31 8.39
N SER A 204 -3.30 -12.35 7.95
CA SER A 204 -3.33 -13.69 8.55
C SER A 204 -2.48 -13.82 9.81
N GLY A 205 -1.76 -12.76 10.22
CA GLY A 205 -0.89 -12.77 11.39
C GLY A 205 0.36 -13.65 11.24
N LYS A 206 0.81 -13.88 9.99
CA LYS A 206 2.04 -14.65 9.76
C LYS A 206 3.26 -13.94 10.31
N LYS A 207 4.20 -14.75 10.81
CA LYS A 207 5.47 -14.28 11.32
C LYS A 207 6.54 -14.36 10.23
N LEU A 208 7.58 -13.60 10.41
CA LEU A 208 8.78 -13.63 9.58
C LEU A 208 9.35 -15.06 9.56
N ILE A 209 9.57 -15.62 8.37
CA ILE A 209 10.14 -16.95 8.17
C ILE A 209 11.56 -16.89 7.63
N ASP A 210 11.90 -15.84 6.89
CA ASP A 210 13.21 -15.70 6.24
C ASP A 210 13.48 -14.24 5.87
N ARG A 211 14.67 -13.97 5.35
CA ARG A 211 15.08 -12.66 4.83
C ARG A 211 15.64 -12.83 3.43
N GLY A 212 14.99 -12.21 2.45
CA GLY A 212 15.47 -12.13 1.06
C GLY A 212 16.47 -10.99 0.90
N GLU A 213 17.51 -11.22 0.12
CA GLU A 213 18.48 -10.19 -0.26
C GLU A 213 17.91 -9.29 -1.36
N ASP A 214 18.35 -8.05 -1.41
CA ASP A 214 18.11 -7.16 -2.53
C ASP A 214 19.42 -6.55 -3.07
N ASP A 215 19.36 -6.03 -4.29
CA ASP A 215 20.52 -5.50 -4.98
C ASP A 215 21.01 -4.14 -4.46
N THR A 216 20.25 -3.53 -3.55
CA THR A 216 20.61 -2.22 -2.98
C THR A 216 21.97 -2.29 -2.28
N TRP A 217 22.33 -3.48 -1.77
CA TRP A 217 23.51 -3.74 -0.94
C TRP A 217 24.58 -4.59 -1.63
N LYS A 218 24.40 -5.02 -2.87
CA LYS A 218 25.41 -5.82 -3.62
C LYS A 218 26.80 -5.16 -3.70
N ILE A 219 26.88 -3.87 -3.45
CA ILE A 219 28.15 -3.12 -3.47
C ILE A 219 28.90 -3.25 -2.13
N LYS A 220 28.25 -3.64 -1.04
CA LYS A 220 28.89 -3.88 0.26
C LYS A 220 29.21 -5.36 0.41
N LYS A 221 30.47 -5.71 0.69
CA LYS A 221 30.98 -7.10 0.82
C LYS A 221 30.39 -7.89 2.00
N GLN A 222 29.62 -7.26 2.88
CA GLN A 222 28.88 -7.88 3.99
C GLN A 222 27.50 -7.20 4.05
N ILE A 223 26.46 -8.01 3.85
CA ILE A 223 25.08 -7.57 4.04
C ILE A 223 24.77 -7.80 5.51
N ASP A 224 24.62 -6.71 6.26
CA ASP A 224 24.05 -6.80 7.60
C ASP A 224 22.62 -7.32 7.48
N THR A 225 22.28 -8.32 8.27
CA THR A 225 20.95 -8.95 8.26
C THR A 225 19.82 -7.96 8.50
N GLU A 226 20.12 -6.78 9.05
CA GLU A 226 19.18 -5.68 9.25
C GLU A 226 18.66 -5.08 7.92
N PHE A 227 19.41 -5.25 6.83
CA PHE A 227 19.08 -4.72 5.51
C PHE A 227 18.48 -5.76 4.54
N CYS A 228 18.17 -6.96 5.02
CA CYS A 228 17.49 -7.96 4.22
C CYS A 228 15.98 -7.77 4.25
N ASN A 229 15.32 -8.13 3.15
CA ASN A 229 13.87 -8.04 3.02
C ASN A 229 13.19 -9.10 3.89
N PRO A 230 12.25 -8.73 4.77
CA PRO A 230 11.50 -9.68 5.56
C PRO A 230 10.50 -10.48 4.71
N LEU A 231 10.58 -11.80 4.73
CA LEU A 231 9.68 -12.70 4.02
C LEU A 231 8.79 -13.45 5.00
N TYR A 232 7.48 -13.48 4.76
CA TYR A 232 6.47 -14.02 5.69
C TYR A 232 5.87 -15.34 5.24
N SER A 233 6.11 -15.78 3.99
CA SER A 233 5.60 -17.05 3.48
C SER A 233 6.44 -17.60 2.34
N GLU A 234 6.33 -18.92 2.10
CA GLU A 234 6.95 -19.57 0.94
C GLU A 234 6.46 -18.96 -0.39
N LYS A 235 5.18 -18.64 -0.49
CA LYS A 235 4.64 -17.96 -1.66
C LYS A 235 5.28 -16.60 -1.90
N MET A 236 5.59 -15.86 -0.84
CA MET A 236 6.32 -14.60 -0.95
C MET A 236 7.76 -14.85 -1.42
N ARG A 237 8.41 -15.91 -0.92
CA ARG A 237 9.75 -16.32 -1.36
C ARG A 237 9.78 -16.67 -2.84
N GLU A 238 8.81 -17.42 -3.34
CA GLU A 238 8.67 -17.78 -4.75
C GLU A 238 8.52 -16.53 -5.64
N LEU A 239 7.70 -15.57 -5.23
CA LEU A 239 7.55 -14.30 -5.94
C LEU A 239 8.81 -13.42 -5.86
N TRP A 240 9.54 -13.54 -4.77
CA TRP A 240 10.79 -12.79 -4.56
C TRP A 240 11.92 -13.23 -5.50
N GLN A 241 11.94 -14.50 -5.88
CA GLN A 241 12.95 -15.08 -6.78
C GLN A 241 12.70 -14.80 -8.26
N LYS A 242 11.50 -14.36 -8.64
CA LYS A 242 11.15 -13.94 -10.00
C LYS A 242 11.67 -12.55 -10.31
#